data_0ee39b6e69e226967881806d52736c86
#
_entry.id   0ee39b6e69e226967881806d52736c86
#
_cell.length_a   1.000
_cell.length_b   1.000
_cell.length_c   1.000
_cell.angle_alpha   90.00
_cell.angle_beta   90.00
_cell.angle_gamma   90.00
#
_symmetry.space_group_name_H-M   'P 1'
#
loop_
_entity.id
_entity.type
_entity.pdbx_description
1 polymer ?
#
loop_
_entity_poly.entity_id
_entity_poly.type
_entity_poly.pdbx_seq_one_letter_code
_entity_poly.pdbx_strand_id
1 'polypeptide(L)'
;FAGFGIIAPEYGWNDYDGLDIKGKIAVVLINDPGLYTGDTALFRGREMTYYGRWTYKYEEAARQGAAGIMIIHETEGAGYEYTIPRKSSISPRLYIRDYSKNNPVCSITGWFSSESADRLLGHCGLKTDSLRMEACRKEFRGFPLNIYGSVNCRNELKYDESSNVAGILKGSEKPEECIIYTGHWDHFGIGEKEKGDSIYNGAVDNGTTMAWELSIGKAFSSLRKKPERSIILLFPTAEEQGLAGSQYYTEHPVI
;
A
#
# COMPACT_ATOMS: atom_id res chain seq x y z
N PHE A 1 14.79 9.07 12.79
CA PHE A 1 14.92 8.55 11.42
C PHE A 1 15.14 7.04 11.50
N ALA A 2 14.38 6.25 10.76
CA ALA A 2 14.40 4.80 10.79
C ALA A 2 14.66 4.21 9.37
N GLY A 3 15.65 4.74 8.66
CA GLY A 3 16.06 4.24 7.36
C GLY A 3 14.89 4.07 6.38
N PHE A 4 14.71 2.88 5.86
CA PHE A 4 13.55 2.51 5.03
C PHE A 4 12.35 2.01 5.85
N GLY A 5 12.48 1.89 7.18
CA GLY A 5 11.41 1.38 8.04
C GLY A 5 11.08 -0.08 7.78
N ILE A 6 12.08 -0.91 7.58
CA ILE A 6 11.94 -2.32 7.18
C ILE A 6 12.42 -3.25 8.28
N ILE A 7 11.65 -4.32 8.52
CA ILE A 7 12.08 -5.53 9.20
C ILE A 7 11.89 -6.71 8.25
N ALA A 8 12.99 -7.27 7.76
CA ALA A 8 13.03 -8.36 6.80
C ALA A 8 14.04 -9.42 7.24
N PRO A 9 13.61 -10.38 8.09
CA PRO A 9 14.52 -11.37 8.68
C PRO A 9 15.29 -12.21 7.66
N GLU A 10 14.68 -12.52 6.51
CA GLU A 10 15.30 -13.28 5.43
C GLU A 10 16.50 -12.56 4.79
N TYR A 11 16.54 -11.22 4.86
CA TYR A 11 17.70 -10.41 4.48
C TYR A 11 18.59 -10.09 5.68
N GLY A 12 18.18 -10.49 6.90
CA GLY A 12 18.81 -10.09 8.16
C GLY A 12 18.77 -8.57 8.33
N TRP A 13 17.66 -7.93 7.95
CA TRP A 13 17.47 -6.48 7.94
C TRP A 13 16.51 -6.05 9.03
N ASN A 14 16.88 -5.01 9.80
CA ASN A 14 16.02 -4.41 10.80
C ASN A 14 16.39 -2.93 11.03
N ASP A 15 15.62 -2.02 10.44
CA ASP A 15 15.81 -0.57 10.57
C ASP A 15 15.39 -0.03 11.96
N TYR A 16 14.64 -0.82 12.72
CA TYR A 16 14.16 -0.45 14.06
C TYR A 16 15.04 -1.01 15.19
N ASP A 17 16.10 -1.76 14.85
CA ASP A 17 16.96 -2.38 15.85
C ASP A 17 17.63 -1.34 16.77
N GLY A 18 17.41 -1.51 18.08
CA GLY A 18 17.90 -0.59 19.11
C GLY A 18 17.19 0.77 19.17
N LEU A 19 16.15 1.01 18.35
CA LEU A 19 15.43 2.27 18.30
C LEU A 19 14.17 2.24 19.19
N ASP A 20 14.11 3.08 20.20
CA ASP A 20 12.88 3.30 20.98
C ASP A 20 11.91 4.17 20.17
N ILE A 21 11.00 3.51 19.43
CA ILE A 21 10.03 4.17 18.56
C ILE A 21 8.64 4.31 19.19
N LYS A 22 8.39 3.63 20.31
CA LYS A 22 7.07 3.61 20.95
C LYS A 22 6.59 5.01 21.29
N GLY A 23 5.40 5.36 20.79
CA GLY A 23 4.80 6.67 20.98
C GLY A 23 5.47 7.83 20.24
N LYS A 24 6.43 7.55 19.34
CA LYS A 24 7.14 8.54 18.52
C LYS A 24 6.67 8.51 17.08
N ILE A 25 7.12 9.48 16.27
CA ILE A 25 6.86 9.54 14.84
C ILE A 25 8.09 8.98 14.11
N ALA A 26 7.90 7.89 13.38
CA ALA A 26 8.92 7.37 12.47
C ALA A 26 9.03 8.29 11.24
N VAL A 27 10.25 8.62 10.83
CA VAL A 27 10.55 9.25 9.55
C VAL A 27 11.34 8.25 8.73
N VAL A 28 10.81 7.85 7.58
CA VAL A 28 11.37 6.76 6.75
C VAL A 28 11.43 7.15 5.28
N LEU A 29 12.30 6.48 4.54
CA LEU A 29 12.40 6.58 3.08
C LEU A 29 11.36 5.68 2.40
N ILE A 30 10.85 6.10 1.25
CA ILE A 30 10.05 5.24 0.37
C ILE A 30 10.94 4.20 -0.32
N ASN A 31 10.35 3.10 -0.80
CA ASN A 31 11.01 1.98 -1.43
C ASN A 31 11.89 1.17 -0.44
N ASP A 32 12.86 0.44 -0.94
CA ASP A 32 13.78 -0.40 -0.20
C ASP A 32 15.23 -0.21 -0.67
N PRO A 33 16.22 -0.69 0.07
CA PRO A 33 17.63 -0.49 -0.27
C PRO A 33 18.05 -1.02 -1.64
N GLY A 34 17.35 -2.04 -2.16
CA GLY A 34 17.66 -2.65 -3.45
C GLY A 34 17.63 -1.67 -4.60
N LEU A 35 16.67 -0.72 -4.61
CA LEU A 35 16.57 0.30 -5.65
C LEU A 35 17.88 1.07 -5.84
N TYR A 36 18.52 1.47 -4.74
CA TYR A 36 19.68 2.35 -4.77
C TYR A 36 21.00 1.59 -4.90
N THR A 37 21.07 0.36 -4.40
CA THR A 37 22.25 -0.49 -4.51
C THR A 37 22.32 -1.22 -5.84
N GLY A 38 21.17 -1.54 -6.44
CA GLY A 38 21.07 -2.39 -7.61
C GLY A 38 21.48 -3.84 -7.36
N ASP A 39 21.76 -4.21 -6.11
CA ASP A 39 22.14 -5.57 -5.73
C ASP A 39 20.89 -6.47 -5.74
N THR A 40 20.84 -7.40 -6.68
CA THR A 40 19.73 -8.34 -6.84
C THR A 40 19.60 -9.34 -5.69
N ALA A 41 20.64 -9.53 -4.89
CA ALA A 41 20.59 -10.34 -3.68
C ALA A 41 19.93 -9.58 -2.51
N LEU A 42 19.84 -8.26 -2.60
CA LEU A 42 19.23 -7.39 -1.60
C LEU A 42 17.91 -6.83 -2.13
N PHE A 43 16.79 -7.24 -1.55
CA PHE A 43 15.44 -6.81 -1.92
C PHE A 43 15.16 -6.88 -3.43
N ARG A 44 15.72 -7.88 -4.13
CA ARG A 44 15.58 -8.07 -5.59
C ARG A 44 16.10 -6.91 -6.45
N GLY A 45 17.03 -6.12 -5.93
CA GLY A 45 17.62 -5.00 -6.66
C GLY A 45 16.59 -3.90 -6.94
N ARG A 46 16.47 -3.50 -8.20
CA ARG A 46 15.59 -2.38 -8.60
C ARG A 46 14.09 -2.72 -8.63
N GLU A 47 13.71 -3.97 -8.43
CA GLU A 47 12.32 -4.39 -8.34
C GLU A 47 11.77 -4.05 -6.94
N MET A 48 10.72 -3.20 -6.88
CA MET A 48 10.10 -2.88 -5.60
C MET A 48 9.49 -4.12 -4.97
N THR A 49 10.01 -4.50 -3.80
CA THR A 49 9.41 -5.58 -2.99
C THR A 49 8.20 -5.06 -2.20
N TYR A 50 7.49 -5.97 -1.50
CA TYR A 50 6.44 -5.55 -0.56
C TYR A 50 6.98 -4.61 0.53
N TYR A 51 8.22 -4.81 0.97
CA TYR A 51 8.87 -3.94 1.95
C TYR A 51 9.06 -2.50 1.46
N GLY A 52 9.18 -2.30 0.16
CA GLY A 52 9.29 -0.98 -0.45
C GLY A 52 7.98 -0.19 -0.49
N ARG A 53 6.84 -0.85 -0.35
CA ARG A 53 5.51 -0.22 -0.47
C ARG A 53 5.19 0.68 0.72
N TRP A 54 4.53 1.79 0.45
CA TRP A 54 4.10 2.72 1.50
C TRP A 54 3.13 2.09 2.52
N THR A 55 2.28 1.16 2.10
CA THR A 55 1.39 0.39 2.97
C THR A 55 2.17 -0.38 4.02
N TYR A 56 3.21 -1.12 3.59
CA TYR A 56 4.09 -1.82 4.51
C TYR A 56 4.72 -0.89 5.55
N LYS A 57 5.17 0.33 5.12
CA LYS A 57 5.78 1.29 6.05
C LYS A 57 4.81 1.66 7.18
N TYR A 58 3.55 1.92 6.83
CA TYR A 58 2.52 2.25 7.80
C TYR A 58 2.24 1.10 8.76
N GLU A 59 2.10 -0.10 8.23
CA GLU A 59 1.87 -1.31 9.00
C GLU A 59 3.02 -1.61 9.96
N GLU A 60 4.27 -1.55 9.46
CA GLU A 60 5.43 -1.88 10.28
C GLU A 60 5.65 -0.85 11.40
N ALA A 61 5.55 0.44 11.11
CA ALA A 61 5.64 1.47 12.14
C ALA A 61 4.58 1.26 13.24
N ALA A 62 3.35 0.90 12.85
CA ALA A 62 2.28 0.60 13.78
C ALA A 62 2.58 -0.66 14.62
N ARG A 63 3.12 -1.73 14.01
CA ARG A 63 3.57 -2.94 14.73
C ARG A 63 4.66 -2.64 15.75
N GLN A 64 5.54 -1.69 15.45
CA GLN A 64 6.59 -1.22 16.36
C GLN A 64 6.08 -0.26 17.45
N GLY A 65 4.78 0.06 17.45
CA GLY A 65 4.14 0.95 18.43
C GLY A 65 4.39 2.44 18.22
N ALA A 66 4.77 2.84 17.02
CA ALA A 66 4.90 4.26 16.66
C ALA A 66 3.55 4.97 16.76
N ALA A 67 3.53 6.20 17.28
CA ALA A 67 2.36 7.06 17.28
C ALA A 67 2.04 7.59 15.88
N GLY A 68 3.05 7.69 15.02
CA GLY A 68 2.89 8.16 13.66
C GLY A 68 4.04 7.74 12.76
N ILE A 69 3.83 7.95 11.47
CA ILE A 69 4.84 7.74 10.44
C ILE A 69 4.75 8.80 9.34
N MET A 70 5.90 9.29 8.93
CA MET A 70 6.08 10.21 7.81
C MET A 70 7.05 9.59 6.80
N ILE A 71 6.58 9.39 5.58
CA ILE A 71 7.39 8.84 4.49
C ILE A 71 8.02 9.99 3.71
N ILE A 72 9.32 9.96 3.51
CA ILE A 72 10.02 10.88 2.60
C ILE A 72 9.76 10.40 1.18
N HIS A 73 9.08 11.24 0.42
CA HIS A 73 8.79 10.98 -0.99
C HIS A 73 10.03 11.24 -1.85
N GLU A 74 10.21 10.37 -2.81
CA GLU A 74 11.14 10.51 -3.92
C GLU A 74 10.49 9.92 -5.17
N THR A 75 10.50 10.66 -6.28
CA THR A 75 9.77 10.28 -7.50
C THR A 75 10.24 8.92 -8.06
N GLU A 76 11.57 8.70 -8.15
CA GLU A 76 12.10 7.41 -8.59
C GLU A 76 11.73 6.28 -7.62
N GLY A 77 11.86 6.54 -6.32
CA GLY A 77 11.57 5.57 -5.27
C GLY A 77 10.09 5.22 -5.17
N ALA A 78 9.20 6.19 -5.34
CA ALA A 78 7.76 5.98 -5.28
C ALA A 78 7.20 5.39 -6.60
N GLY A 79 7.82 5.72 -7.74
CA GLY A 79 7.32 5.42 -9.07
C GLY A 79 6.25 6.41 -9.57
N TYR A 80 5.99 7.48 -8.82
CA TYR A 80 5.04 8.55 -9.17
C TYR A 80 5.43 9.87 -8.51
N GLU A 81 4.86 10.97 -9.05
CA GLU A 81 5.11 12.32 -8.54
C GLU A 81 4.45 12.58 -7.18
N TYR A 82 5.02 13.50 -6.38
CA TYR A 82 4.48 13.89 -5.08
C TYR A 82 3.04 14.44 -5.14
N THR A 83 2.60 14.89 -6.29
CA THR A 83 1.21 15.33 -6.52
C THR A 83 0.20 14.23 -6.21
N ILE A 84 0.57 12.95 -6.39
CA ILE A 84 -0.31 11.80 -6.10
C ILE A 84 -0.60 11.68 -4.59
N PRO A 85 0.37 11.50 -3.69
CA PRO A 85 0.08 11.43 -2.26
C PRO A 85 -0.50 12.74 -1.72
N ARG A 86 -0.13 13.90 -2.29
CA ARG A 86 -0.73 15.19 -1.91
C ARG A 86 -2.22 15.25 -2.24
N LYS A 87 -2.63 14.92 -3.47
CA LYS A 87 -4.04 14.87 -3.86
C LYS A 87 -4.81 13.85 -3.02
N SER A 88 -4.25 12.66 -2.85
CA SER A 88 -4.83 11.61 -2.03
C SER A 88 -5.04 12.04 -0.56
N SER A 89 -4.17 12.88 0.01
CA SER A 89 -4.30 13.32 1.41
C SER A 89 -5.42 14.33 1.66
N ILE A 90 -5.88 15.04 0.63
CA ILE A 90 -6.97 16.03 0.73
C ILE A 90 -8.32 15.47 0.23
N SER A 91 -8.32 14.27 -0.32
CA SER A 91 -9.54 13.59 -0.79
C SER A 91 -10.14 12.71 0.31
N PRO A 92 -11.47 12.47 0.30
CA PRO A 92 -12.08 11.46 1.16
C PRO A 92 -11.38 10.11 0.99
N ARG A 93 -11.18 9.40 2.09
CA ARG A 93 -10.58 8.06 2.08
C ARG A 93 -11.54 7.05 2.68
N LEU A 94 -11.60 5.88 2.07
CA LEU A 94 -12.35 4.76 2.58
C LEU A 94 -11.46 3.89 3.46
N TYR A 95 -12.04 3.41 4.55
CA TYR A 95 -11.43 2.41 5.44
C TYR A 95 -12.47 1.35 5.76
N ILE A 96 -12.03 0.13 5.89
CA ILE A 96 -12.90 -0.96 6.39
C ILE A 96 -13.30 -0.60 7.82
N ARG A 97 -14.61 -0.67 8.09
CA ARG A 97 -15.14 -0.41 9.42
C ARG A 97 -14.49 -1.34 10.45
N ASP A 98 -14.11 -0.77 11.58
CA ASP A 98 -13.51 -1.50 12.68
C ASP A 98 -12.12 -2.13 12.38
N TYR A 99 -11.51 -1.83 11.22
CA TYR A 99 -10.17 -2.33 10.89
C TYR A 99 -9.15 -2.13 12.02
N SER A 100 -9.15 -0.95 12.62
CA SER A 100 -8.23 -0.60 13.72
C SER A 100 -8.46 -1.37 15.01
N LYS A 101 -9.59 -2.06 15.19
CA LYS A 101 -9.83 -2.92 16.35
C LYS A 101 -8.98 -4.18 16.33
N ASN A 102 -8.70 -4.68 15.14
CA ASN A 102 -7.97 -5.94 14.94
C ASN A 102 -6.53 -5.73 14.46
N ASN A 103 -6.21 -4.54 13.96
CA ASN A 103 -4.92 -4.21 13.38
C ASN A 103 -4.33 -2.96 14.03
N PRO A 104 -3.06 -2.96 14.43
CA PRO A 104 -2.41 -1.75 14.92
C PRO A 104 -2.34 -0.70 13.79
N VAL A 105 -2.66 0.55 14.13
CA VAL A 105 -2.58 1.68 13.20
C VAL A 105 -1.89 2.85 13.87
N CYS A 106 -1.13 3.61 13.12
CA CYS A 106 -0.59 4.88 13.59
C CYS A 106 -1.69 5.95 13.64
N SER A 107 -1.68 6.79 14.67
CA SER A 107 -2.59 7.94 14.77
C SER A 107 -2.35 9.00 13.70
N ILE A 108 -1.12 9.06 13.19
CA ILE A 108 -0.71 10.00 12.14
C ILE A 108 0.03 9.22 11.07
N THR A 109 -0.42 9.34 9.82
CA THR A 109 0.28 8.83 8.65
C THR A 109 0.41 9.94 7.62
N GLY A 110 1.55 10.06 6.96
CA GLY A 110 1.73 11.12 5.99
C GLY A 110 3.01 11.01 5.18
N TRP A 111 3.19 12.02 4.32
CA TRP A 111 4.34 12.13 3.44
C TRP A 111 4.98 13.50 3.54
N PHE A 112 6.30 13.52 3.49
CA PHE A 112 7.05 14.73 3.18
C PHE A 112 7.41 14.75 1.69
N SER A 113 7.27 15.92 1.04
CA SER A 113 7.98 16.12 -0.23
C SER A 113 9.49 16.10 0.02
N SER A 114 10.27 15.80 -1.01
CA SER A 114 11.75 15.84 -0.93
C SER A 114 12.24 17.18 -0.35
N GLU A 115 11.69 18.30 -0.85
CA GLU A 115 12.03 19.64 -0.35
C GLU A 115 11.70 19.83 1.14
N SER A 116 10.54 19.33 1.60
CA SER A 116 10.17 19.43 3.02
C SER A 116 11.06 18.56 3.90
N ALA A 117 11.42 17.36 3.40
CA ALA A 117 12.37 16.48 4.08
C ALA A 117 13.76 17.12 4.19
N ASP A 118 14.26 17.71 3.11
CA ASP A 118 15.56 18.41 3.11
C ASP A 118 15.59 19.56 4.12
N ARG A 119 14.51 20.34 4.20
CA ARG A 119 14.39 21.40 5.22
C ARG A 119 14.40 20.84 6.64
N LEU A 120 13.58 19.79 6.89
CA LEU A 120 13.48 19.15 8.19
C LEU A 120 14.85 18.58 8.64
N LEU A 121 15.46 17.77 7.78
CA LEU A 121 16.74 17.13 8.05
C LEU A 121 17.88 18.15 8.13
N GLY A 122 17.83 19.21 7.32
CA GLY A 122 18.77 20.32 7.36
C GLY A 122 18.79 21.05 8.71
N HIS A 123 17.64 21.20 9.39
CA HIS A 123 17.57 21.71 10.77
C HIS A 123 18.28 20.79 11.77
N CYS A 124 18.39 19.51 11.46
CA CYS A 124 19.15 18.55 12.27
C CYS A 124 20.63 18.45 11.86
N GLY A 125 21.09 19.26 10.90
CA GLY A 125 22.46 19.20 10.36
C GLY A 125 22.69 17.99 9.44
N LEU A 126 21.61 17.38 8.90
CA LEU A 126 21.63 16.15 8.10
C LEU A 126 21.30 16.47 6.64
N LYS A 127 21.74 15.61 5.73
CA LYS A 127 21.43 15.67 4.29
C LYS A 127 20.68 14.39 3.88
N THR A 128 19.56 14.54 3.19
CA THR A 128 18.72 13.42 2.75
C THR A 128 19.48 12.40 1.92
N ASP A 129 20.27 12.85 0.95
CA ASP A 129 21.07 11.95 0.09
C ASP A 129 22.09 11.13 0.88
N SER A 130 22.79 11.76 1.82
CA SER A 130 23.77 11.06 2.68
C SER A 130 23.07 10.01 3.54
N LEU A 131 21.94 10.37 4.15
CA LEU A 131 21.15 9.44 4.96
C LEU A 131 20.61 8.28 4.15
N ARG A 132 20.20 8.52 2.90
CA ARG A 132 19.74 7.46 2.00
C ARG A 132 20.87 6.46 1.72
N MET A 133 22.05 6.94 1.41
CA MET A 133 23.22 6.08 1.15
C MET A 133 23.64 5.29 2.39
N GLU A 134 23.58 5.91 3.56
CA GLU A 134 23.85 5.22 4.82
C GLU A 134 22.78 4.18 5.14
N ALA A 135 21.49 4.50 4.93
CA ALA A 135 20.38 3.59 5.15
C ALA A 135 20.39 2.37 4.20
N CYS A 136 21.16 2.42 3.10
CA CYS A 136 21.38 1.26 2.23
C CYS A 136 22.37 0.23 2.80
N ARG A 137 23.00 0.51 3.93
CA ARG A 137 23.95 -0.40 4.55
C ARG A 137 23.27 -1.28 5.60
N LYS A 138 23.62 -2.54 5.64
CA LYS A 138 23.07 -3.49 6.62
C LYS A 138 23.35 -3.11 8.07
N GLU A 139 24.46 -2.44 8.29
CA GLU A 139 24.91 -1.95 9.61
C GLU A 139 24.20 -0.66 10.02
N PHE A 140 23.42 -0.05 9.16
CA PHE A 140 22.67 1.15 9.50
C PHE A 140 21.80 0.91 10.74
N ARG A 141 21.73 1.90 11.60
CA ARG A 141 20.82 1.91 12.76
C ARG A 141 20.06 3.23 12.79
N GLY A 142 18.76 3.11 13.02
CA GLY A 142 17.93 4.29 13.21
C GLY A 142 18.38 5.13 14.41
N PHE A 143 18.05 6.41 14.41
CA PHE A 143 18.43 7.35 15.47
C PHE A 143 17.38 8.44 15.66
N PRO A 144 17.28 9.04 16.87
CA PRO A 144 16.35 10.12 17.13
C PRO A 144 16.79 11.41 16.44
N LEU A 145 15.85 12.11 15.82
CA LEU A 145 16.08 13.43 15.22
C LEU A 145 16.06 14.56 16.27
N ASN A 146 15.57 14.27 17.48
CA ASN A 146 15.46 15.22 18.59
C ASN A 146 14.62 16.46 18.25
N ILE A 147 13.60 16.29 17.45
CA ILE A 147 12.62 17.32 17.08
C ILE A 147 11.23 16.90 17.49
N TYR A 148 10.36 17.87 17.67
CA TYR A 148 8.96 17.66 17.99
C TYR A 148 8.09 18.23 16.90
N GLY A 149 7.02 17.49 16.56
CA GLY A 149 5.98 17.94 15.66
C GLY A 149 4.61 17.88 16.32
N SER A 150 3.72 18.75 15.92
CA SER A 150 2.31 18.70 16.30
C SER A 150 1.44 18.79 15.07
N VAL A 151 0.37 18.00 15.04
CA VAL A 151 -0.62 18.01 13.97
C VAL A 151 -1.98 18.15 14.60
N ASN A 152 -2.78 19.08 14.10
CA ASN A 152 -4.18 19.22 14.47
C ASN A 152 -5.03 19.07 13.21
N CYS A 153 -5.77 17.96 13.12
CA CYS A 153 -6.67 17.67 12.02
C CYS A 153 -8.09 17.46 12.54
N ARG A 154 -9.05 17.99 11.80
CA ARG A 154 -10.48 17.71 12.02
C ARG A 154 -10.97 16.84 10.89
N ASN A 155 -11.42 15.63 11.22
CA ASN A 155 -12.00 14.69 10.28
C ASN A 155 -13.51 14.60 10.45
N GLU A 156 -14.23 14.43 9.36
CA GLU A 156 -15.64 14.05 9.34
C GLU A 156 -15.72 12.58 8.92
N LEU A 157 -16.34 11.75 9.78
CA LEU A 157 -16.53 10.34 9.47
C LEU A 157 -17.93 10.13 8.90
N LYS A 158 -17.99 9.47 7.75
CA LYS A 158 -19.22 8.98 7.13
C LYS A 158 -19.13 7.47 6.97
N TYR A 159 -20.27 6.82 7.09
CA TYR A 159 -20.37 5.37 6.89
C TYR A 159 -21.18 5.11 5.63
N ASP A 160 -20.69 4.19 4.83
CA ASP A 160 -21.35 3.72 3.63
C ASP A 160 -21.14 2.22 3.48
N GLU A 161 -21.87 1.57 2.59
CA GLU A 161 -21.80 0.15 2.34
C GLU A 161 -21.58 -0.11 0.85
N SER A 162 -20.72 -1.08 0.56
CA SER A 162 -20.50 -1.60 -0.78
C SER A 162 -20.34 -3.12 -0.71
N SER A 163 -20.22 -3.78 -1.85
CA SER A 163 -20.14 -5.24 -1.90
C SER A 163 -19.10 -5.70 -2.90
N ASN A 164 -18.33 -6.72 -2.53
CA ASN A 164 -17.64 -7.55 -3.50
C ASN A 164 -18.67 -8.44 -4.22
N VAL A 165 -18.46 -8.69 -5.50
CA VAL A 165 -19.26 -9.62 -6.28
C VAL A 165 -18.42 -10.85 -6.58
N ALA A 166 -18.93 -12.04 -6.31
CA ALA A 166 -18.23 -13.29 -6.59
C ALA A 166 -19.10 -14.28 -7.36
N GLY A 167 -18.54 -14.85 -8.44
CA GLY A 167 -19.12 -15.94 -9.20
C GLY A 167 -18.28 -17.20 -9.01
N ILE A 168 -18.92 -18.35 -8.74
CA ILE A 168 -18.23 -19.61 -8.46
C ILE A 168 -18.67 -20.70 -9.42
N LEU A 169 -17.72 -21.32 -10.12
CA LEU A 169 -17.88 -22.57 -10.83
C LEU A 169 -17.21 -23.68 -10.02
N LYS A 170 -17.99 -24.53 -9.37
CA LYS A 170 -17.44 -25.64 -8.55
C LYS A 170 -16.66 -26.63 -9.39
N GLY A 171 -15.49 -26.99 -8.89
CA GLY A 171 -14.62 -28.03 -9.41
C GLY A 171 -15.23 -29.42 -9.33
N SER A 172 -14.78 -30.32 -10.21
CA SER A 172 -15.31 -31.71 -10.30
C SER A 172 -14.63 -32.69 -9.36
N GLU A 173 -13.37 -32.44 -8.97
CA GLU A 173 -12.54 -33.39 -8.20
C GLU A 173 -12.02 -32.79 -6.90
N LYS A 174 -11.70 -31.47 -6.91
CA LYS A 174 -11.11 -30.72 -5.80
C LYS A 174 -11.86 -29.39 -5.61
N PRO A 175 -13.14 -29.43 -5.23
CA PRO A 175 -13.98 -28.22 -5.17
C PRO A 175 -13.56 -27.23 -4.09
N GLU A 176 -12.79 -27.65 -3.08
CA GLU A 176 -12.21 -26.79 -2.01
C GLU A 176 -10.91 -26.11 -2.41
N GLU A 177 -10.25 -26.57 -3.48
CA GLU A 177 -9.13 -25.85 -4.08
C GLU A 177 -9.67 -24.89 -5.15
N CYS A 178 -9.22 -23.65 -5.16
CA CYS A 178 -9.73 -22.66 -6.11
C CYS A 178 -8.63 -21.90 -6.85
N ILE A 179 -8.98 -21.46 -8.06
CA ILE A 179 -8.24 -20.46 -8.83
C ILE A 179 -9.12 -19.22 -8.88
N ILE A 180 -8.58 -18.09 -8.44
CA ILE A 180 -9.31 -16.81 -8.40
C ILE A 180 -8.80 -15.95 -9.54
N TYR A 181 -9.72 -15.46 -10.37
CA TYR A 181 -9.51 -14.34 -11.27
C TYR A 181 -10.12 -13.12 -10.61
N THR A 182 -9.40 -11.99 -10.58
CA THR A 182 -9.87 -10.82 -9.87
C THR A 182 -9.58 -9.52 -10.63
N GLY A 183 -10.59 -8.66 -10.70
CA GLY A 183 -10.52 -7.32 -11.25
C GLY A 183 -11.59 -6.45 -10.61
N HIS A 184 -11.20 -5.27 -10.10
CA HIS A 184 -12.12 -4.41 -9.36
C HIS A 184 -13.16 -3.76 -10.27
N TRP A 185 -14.33 -3.47 -9.68
CA TRP A 185 -15.43 -2.86 -10.42
C TRP A 185 -15.66 -1.38 -10.11
N ASP A 186 -14.95 -0.83 -9.13
CA ASP A 186 -14.98 0.59 -8.80
C ASP A 186 -13.96 1.39 -9.61
N HIS A 187 -14.16 2.71 -9.68
CA HIS A 187 -13.21 3.69 -10.17
C HIS A 187 -13.44 5.02 -9.45
N PHE A 188 -12.67 6.07 -9.80
CA PHE A 188 -12.72 7.36 -9.11
C PHE A 188 -14.04 8.12 -9.26
N GLY A 189 -14.89 7.76 -10.20
CA GLY A 189 -16.21 8.39 -10.39
C GLY A 189 -16.10 9.81 -10.93
N ILE A 190 -16.57 10.80 -10.17
CA ILE A 190 -16.56 12.22 -10.57
C ILE A 190 -15.48 12.94 -9.78
N GLY A 191 -14.60 13.64 -10.49
CA GLY A 191 -13.49 14.39 -9.90
C GLY A 191 -13.23 15.73 -10.57
N GLU A 192 -11.99 16.21 -10.47
CA GLU A 192 -11.57 17.44 -11.16
C GLU A 192 -11.68 17.29 -12.68
N LYS A 193 -12.10 18.37 -13.36
CA LYS A 193 -12.20 18.35 -14.83
C LYS A 193 -10.83 18.25 -15.48
N GLU A 194 -10.67 17.22 -16.30
CA GLU A 194 -9.54 17.08 -17.21
C GLU A 194 -10.01 17.22 -18.65
N LYS A 195 -9.49 18.19 -19.39
CA LYS A 195 -9.88 18.49 -20.78
C LYS A 195 -11.40 18.70 -20.98
N GLY A 196 -12.08 19.20 -19.93
CA GLY A 196 -13.52 19.48 -19.97
C GLY A 196 -14.42 18.36 -19.46
N ASP A 197 -13.88 17.17 -19.21
CA ASP A 197 -14.58 16.02 -18.64
C ASP A 197 -14.24 15.87 -17.15
N SER A 198 -15.25 15.59 -16.32
CA SER A 198 -15.11 15.33 -14.89
C SER A 198 -15.39 13.88 -14.52
N ILE A 199 -15.73 13.03 -15.48
CA ILE A 199 -16.05 11.62 -15.26
C ILE A 199 -14.84 10.76 -15.55
N TYR A 200 -14.36 10.07 -14.54
CA TYR A 200 -13.30 9.05 -14.66
C TYR A 200 -13.97 7.72 -15.00
N ASN A 201 -13.98 7.38 -16.30
CA ASN A 201 -14.83 6.31 -16.82
C ASN A 201 -14.38 4.90 -16.45
N GLY A 202 -13.10 4.68 -16.08
CA GLY A 202 -12.59 3.36 -15.69
C GLY A 202 -12.61 2.31 -16.81
N ALA A 203 -12.60 2.71 -18.08
CA ALA A 203 -12.74 1.78 -19.21
C ALA A 203 -11.54 0.81 -19.31
N VAL A 204 -10.33 1.29 -19.07
CA VAL A 204 -9.11 0.47 -19.06
C VAL A 204 -8.86 -0.04 -17.64
N ASP A 205 -8.91 0.82 -16.67
CA ASP A 205 -8.75 0.56 -15.26
C ASP A 205 -10.09 0.72 -14.55
N ASN A 206 -10.94 -0.38 -14.36
CA ASN A 206 -10.56 -1.76 -14.64
C ASN A 206 -11.62 -2.50 -15.49
N GLY A 207 -12.40 -1.76 -16.32
CA GLY A 207 -13.47 -2.31 -17.15
C GLY A 207 -13.00 -3.39 -18.13
N THR A 208 -11.76 -3.27 -18.65
CA THR A 208 -11.17 -4.29 -19.54
C THR A 208 -10.95 -5.61 -18.82
N THR A 209 -10.44 -5.60 -17.59
CA THR A 209 -10.24 -6.81 -16.80
C THR A 209 -11.56 -7.47 -16.45
N MET A 210 -12.58 -6.70 -16.08
CA MET A 210 -13.91 -7.24 -15.82
C MET A 210 -14.50 -7.94 -17.05
N ALA A 211 -14.39 -7.33 -18.23
CA ALA A 211 -14.86 -7.95 -19.48
C ALA A 211 -14.09 -9.23 -19.81
N TRP A 212 -12.79 -9.24 -19.56
CA TRP A 212 -11.94 -10.42 -19.72
C TRP A 212 -12.33 -11.54 -18.76
N GLU A 213 -12.55 -11.25 -17.47
CA GLU A 213 -12.97 -12.23 -16.47
C GLU A 213 -14.32 -12.84 -16.79
N LEU A 214 -15.30 -12.04 -17.21
CA LEU A 214 -16.60 -12.54 -17.66
C LEU A 214 -16.46 -13.48 -18.86
N SER A 215 -15.54 -13.18 -19.79
CA SER A 215 -15.24 -14.02 -20.93
C SER A 215 -14.62 -15.35 -20.51
N ILE A 216 -13.69 -15.32 -19.52
CA ILE A 216 -13.10 -16.52 -18.92
C ILE A 216 -14.18 -17.37 -18.25
N GLY A 217 -15.05 -16.75 -17.44
CA GLY A 217 -16.16 -17.45 -16.79
C GLY A 217 -17.09 -18.14 -17.78
N LYS A 218 -17.41 -17.46 -18.88
CA LYS A 218 -18.19 -18.04 -19.98
C LYS A 218 -17.46 -19.22 -20.63
N ALA A 219 -16.16 -19.10 -20.86
CA ALA A 219 -15.37 -20.19 -21.45
C ALA A 219 -15.36 -21.42 -20.55
N PHE A 220 -15.06 -21.26 -19.25
CA PHE A 220 -15.09 -22.37 -18.29
C PHE A 220 -16.47 -23.00 -18.14
N SER A 221 -17.54 -22.19 -18.12
CA SER A 221 -18.92 -22.70 -18.00
C SER A 221 -19.36 -23.52 -19.22
N SER A 222 -18.77 -23.28 -20.39
CA SER A 222 -19.08 -24.01 -21.64
C SER A 222 -18.30 -25.32 -21.81
N LEU A 223 -17.36 -25.64 -20.93
CA LEU A 223 -16.60 -26.87 -21.01
C LEU A 223 -17.50 -28.10 -20.76
N ARG A 224 -17.32 -29.13 -21.59
CA ARG A 224 -18.02 -30.42 -21.40
C ARG A 224 -17.59 -31.11 -20.10
N LYS A 225 -16.30 -31.06 -19.77
CA LYS A 225 -15.74 -31.53 -18.52
C LYS A 225 -15.38 -30.29 -17.67
N LYS A 226 -15.95 -30.22 -16.46
CA LYS A 226 -15.62 -29.14 -15.53
C LYS A 226 -14.14 -29.20 -15.13
N PRO A 227 -13.52 -28.06 -14.79
CA PRO A 227 -12.19 -28.03 -14.18
C PRO A 227 -12.13 -28.91 -12.92
N GLU A 228 -10.97 -29.45 -12.61
CA GLU A 228 -10.77 -30.22 -11.37
C GLU A 228 -10.99 -29.35 -10.13
N ARG A 229 -10.45 -28.12 -10.15
CA ARG A 229 -10.54 -27.10 -9.09
C ARG A 229 -11.68 -26.13 -9.35
N SER A 230 -12.16 -25.52 -8.31
CA SER A 230 -13.13 -24.43 -8.43
C SER A 230 -12.51 -23.20 -9.09
N ILE A 231 -13.31 -22.49 -9.87
CA ILE A 231 -12.95 -21.19 -10.47
C ILE A 231 -13.80 -20.13 -9.77
N ILE A 232 -13.16 -19.11 -9.27
CA ILE A 232 -13.81 -17.93 -8.70
C ILE A 232 -13.53 -16.74 -9.59
N LEU A 233 -14.56 -16.01 -9.97
CA LEU A 233 -14.47 -14.68 -10.54
C LEU A 233 -14.80 -13.71 -9.41
N LEU A 234 -13.86 -12.87 -9.01
CA LEU A 234 -14.01 -11.96 -7.89
C LEU A 234 -13.86 -10.52 -8.36
N PHE A 235 -14.92 -9.75 -8.20
CA PHE A 235 -14.94 -8.31 -8.51
C PHE A 235 -14.97 -7.51 -7.20
N PRO A 236 -13.79 -7.13 -6.66
CA PRO A 236 -13.72 -6.33 -5.46
C PRO A 236 -14.23 -4.92 -5.68
N THR A 237 -14.73 -4.32 -4.60
CA THR A 237 -15.04 -2.89 -4.52
C THR A 237 -13.92 -2.12 -3.83
N ALA A 238 -13.92 -0.79 -3.98
CA ALA A 238 -13.02 0.13 -3.28
C ALA A 238 -11.53 -0.22 -3.41
N GLU A 239 -11.12 -0.66 -4.59
CA GLU A 239 -9.72 -0.92 -4.92
C GLU A 239 -8.94 0.40 -4.95
N GLU A 240 -9.48 1.40 -5.65
CA GLU A 240 -8.90 2.73 -5.84
C GLU A 240 -8.69 3.52 -4.54
N GLN A 241 -9.30 3.05 -3.47
CA GLN A 241 -9.20 3.64 -2.12
C GLN A 241 -8.29 2.85 -1.18
N GLY A 242 -7.47 1.95 -1.71
CA GLY A 242 -6.49 1.18 -0.95
C GLY A 242 -6.85 -0.29 -0.75
N LEU A 243 -7.41 -0.92 -1.79
CA LEU A 243 -7.66 -2.37 -1.85
C LEU A 243 -8.66 -2.89 -0.80
N ALA A 244 -9.58 -2.03 -0.31
CA ALA A 244 -10.43 -2.36 0.83
C ALA A 244 -11.31 -3.61 0.59
N GLY A 245 -11.88 -3.77 -0.62
CA GLY A 245 -12.67 -4.94 -0.96
C GLY A 245 -11.87 -6.22 -1.00
N SER A 246 -10.68 -6.20 -1.56
CA SER A 246 -9.76 -7.35 -1.60
C SER A 246 -9.31 -7.72 -0.18
N GLN A 247 -8.98 -6.74 0.64
CA GLN A 247 -8.63 -6.94 2.04
C GLN A 247 -9.77 -7.60 2.81
N TYR A 248 -11.00 -7.08 2.67
CA TYR A 248 -12.17 -7.68 3.30
C TYR A 248 -12.39 -9.13 2.87
N TYR A 249 -12.17 -9.43 1.57
CA TYR A 249 -12.31 -10.78 1.05
C TYR A 249 -11.30 -11.76 1.67
N THR A 250 -10.06 -11.33 1.93
CA THR A 250 -9.05 -12.21 2.57
C THR A 250 -9.43 -12.60 4.00
N GLU A 251 -10.17 -11.74 4.69
CA GLU A 251 -10.66 -11.98 6.05
C GLU A 251 -12.02 -12.74 6.04
N HIS A 252 -12.79 -12.64 4.94
CA HIS A 252 -14.13 -13.21 4.79
C HIS A 252 -14.28 -13.91 3.43
N PRO A 253 -13.50 -14.98 3.16
CA PRO A 253 -13.57 -15.68 1.89
C PRO A 253 -14.91 -16.43 1.73
N VAL A 254 -15.33 -16.64 0.48
CA VAL A 254 -16.59 -17.33 0.17
C VAL A 254 -16.47 -18.85 0.08
N ILE A 255 -15.26 -19.41 0.13
CA ILE A 255 -14.94 -20.84 0.24
C ILE A 255 -13.79 -21.00 1.21
#